data_d0d39fa7e69d89faae592bb1038668d3
#
_entry.id   d0d39fa7e69d89faae592bb1038668d3
#
_cell.length_a   1.000
_cell.length_b   1.000
_cell.length_c   1.000
_cell.angle_alpha   90.00
_cell.angle_beta   90.00
_cell.angle_gamma   90.00
#
_symmetry.space_group_name_H-M   'P 1'
#
loop_
_entity.id
_entity.type
_entity.pdbx_description
1 polymer ?
#
loop_
_entity_poly.entity_id
_entity_poly.type
_entity_poly.pdbx_seq_one_letter_code
_entity_poly.pdbx_strand_id
1 'polypeptide(L)'
;WVLVVGLVILVMLTILAMALMKTARLEEKMAGATRDMNLSFQAAETALRRAENFIESQTAESIFDTTGEGVYNQETDEPANPFTSNWDDTDSKAIAGALEGVTSSPRYMIKKLKKIGESNLTITGYGDDDAPRPTVFRVTVRGTGGTNNRTTLLRSHYSKVF
;
A
#
# COMPACT_ATOMS: atom_id res chain seq x y z
N TRP A 1 37.50 -52.80 14.66
CA TRP A 1 37.29 -51.52 15.38
C TRP A 1 37.29 -50.30 14.48
N VAL A 2 38.22 -50.17 13.54
CA VAL A 2 38.34 -49.03 12.64
C VAL A 2 37.08 -48.82 11.84
N LEU A 3 36.47 -49.88 11.32
CA LEU A 3 35.24 -49.83 10.51
C LEU A 3 34.02 -49.29 11.32
N VAL A 4 33.93 -49.66 12.63
CA VAL A 4 32.86 -49.16 13.50
C VAL A 4 33.04 -47.66 13.77
N VAL A 5 34.28 -47.23 14.07
CA VAL A 5 34.58 -45.81 14.26
C VAL A 5 34.32 -44.98 13.02
N GLY A 6 34.70 -45.48 11.83
CA GLY A 6 34.38 -44.84 10.54
C GLY A 6 32.88 -44.71 10.30
N LEU A 7 32.09 -45.74 10.65
CA LEU A 7 30.65 -45.69 10.50
C LEU A 7 30.00 -44.62 11.43
N VAL A 8 30.48 -44.52 12.68
CA VAL A 8 29.98 -43.52 13.63
C VAL A 8 30.28 -42.11 13.14
N ILE A 9 31.51 -41.85 12.62
CA ILE A 9 31.89 -40.55 12.06
C ILE A 9 31.02 -40.21 10.85
N LEU A 10 30.77 -41.17 9.97
CA LEU A 10 29.92 -40.96 8.79
C LEU A 10 28.48 -40.60 9.16
N VAL A 11 27.90 -41.26 10.16
CA VAL A 11 26.58 -40.94 10.69
C VAL A 11 26.56 -39.52 11.28
N MET A 12 27.56 -39.13 12.07
CA MET A 12 27.64 -37.79 12.62
C MET A 12 27.74 -36.73 11.51
N LEU A 13 28.55 -36.95 10.48
CA LEU A 13 28.69 -36.04 9.34
C LEU A 13 27.37 -35.90 8.55
N THR A 14 26.63 -37.01 8.35
CA THR A 14 25.35 -36.95 7.66
C THR A 14 24.30 -36.15 8.44
N ILE A 15 24.25 -36.30 9.76
CA ILE A 15 23.34 -35.52 10.61
C ILE A 15 23.68 -34.02 10.55
N LEU A 16 24.96 -33.68 10.63
CA LEU A 16 25.44 -32.29 10.49
C LEU A 16 25.09 -31.71 9.12
N ALA A 17 25.32 -32.47 8.04
CA ALA A 17 24.97 -32.05 6.69
C ALA A 17 23.47 -31.78 6.54
N MET A 18 22.60 -32.65 7.08
CA MET A 18 21.15 -32.44 7.06
C MET A 18 20.73 -31.20 7.86
N ALA A 19 21.35 -30.95 9.00
CA ALA A 19 21.09 -29.75 9.79
C ALA A 19 21.43 -28.46 9.02
N LEU A 20 22.61 -28.42 8.40
CA LEU A 20 23.05 -27.29 7.57
C LEU A 20 22.12 -27.02 6.38
N MET A 21 21.69 -28.10 5.66
CA MET A 21 20.73 -27.95 4.56
C MET A 21 19.39 -27.37 5.03
N LYS A 22 18.93 -27.75 6.22
CA LYS A 22 17.68 -27.25 6.79
C LYS A 22 17.77 -25.74 7.11
N THR A 23 18.89 -25.32 7.67
CA THR A 23 19.18 -23.90 7.95
C THR A 23 19.23 -23.08 6.66
N ALA A 24 19.98 -23.55 5.65
CA ALA A 24 20.06 -22.87 4.36
C ALA A 24 18.69 -22.69 3.68
N ARG A 25 17.84 -23.70 3.72
CA ARG A 25 16.47 -23.61 3.18
C ARG A 25 15.59 -22.60 3.95
N LEU A 26 15.77 -22.48 5.25
CA LEU A 26 15.05 -21.49 6.06
C LEU A 26 15.50 -20.08 5.73
N GLU A 27 16.82 -19.87 5.57
CA GLU A 27 17.40 -18.59 5.18
C GLU A 27 16.89 -18.16 3.79
N GLU A 28 16.87 -19.07 2.81
CA GLU A 28 16.32 -18.79 1.49
C GLU A 28 14.86 -18.40 1.52
N LYS A 29 14.03 -19.11 2.30
CA LYS A 29 12.61 -18.77 2.49
C LYS A 29 12.43 -17.41 3.14
N MET A 30 13.22 -17.09 4.16
CA MET A 30 13.16 -15.78 4.82
C MET A 30 13.62 -14.66 3.88
N ALA A 31 14.69 -14.85 3.14
CA ALA A 31 15.15 -13.89 2.13
C ALA A 31 14.09 -13.66 1.04
N GLY A 32 13.47 -14.73 0.53
CA GLY A 32 12.37 -14.66 -0.42
C GLY A 32 11.16 -13.91 0.12
N ALA A 33 10.76 -14.19 1.36
CA ALA A 33 9.62 -13.51 2.00
C ALA A 33 9.91 -12.01 2.24
N THR A 34 11.14 -11.66 2.63
CA THR A 34 11.55 -10.26 2.81
C THR A 34 11.57 -9.52 1.48
N ARG A 35 12.07 -10.14 0.42
CA ARG A 35 12.04 -9.56 -0.93
C ARG A 35 10.61 -9.30 -1.39
N ASP A 36 9.71 -10.26 -1.20
CA ASP A 36 8.31 -10.16 -1.59
C ASP A 36 7.58 -9.04 -0.83
N MET A 37 7.87 -8.91 0.48
CA MET A 37 7.38 -7.80 1.29
C MET A 37 7.88 -6.43 0.80
N ASN A 38 9.17 -6.32 0.49
CA ASN A 38 9.75 -5.08 -0.04
C ASN A 38 9.14 -4.71 -1.39
N LEU A 39 8.90 -5.68 -2.27
CA LEU A 39 8.22 -5.45 -3.56
C LEU A 39 6.80 -4.94 -3.36
N SER A 40 6.03 -5.56 -2.46
CA SER A 40 4.66 -5.12 -2.17
C SER A 40 4.61 -3.71 -1.59
N PHE A 41 5.59 -3.35 -0.74
CA PHE A 41 5.72 -2.01 -0.19
C PHE A 41 6.07 -0.97 -1.26
N GLN A 42 7.05 -1.25 -2.12
CA GLN A 42 7.43 -0.37 -3.22
C GLN A 42 6.29 -0.17 -4.22
N ALA A 43 5.53 -1.22 -4.49
CA ALA A 43 4.34 -1.17 -5.33
C ALA A 43 3.27 -0.26 -4.70
N ALA A 44 3.02 -0.39 -3.40
CA ALA A 44 2.09 0.47 -2.68
C ALA A 44 2.56 1.94 -2.63
N GLU A 45 3.84 2.18 -2.39
CA GLU A 45 4.42 3.54 -2.40
C GLU A 45 4.30 4.19 -3.79
N THR A 46 4.50 3.43 -4.85
CA THR A 46 4.30 3.92 -6.21
C THR A 46 2.84 4.31 -6.46
N ALA A 47 1.89 3.52 -5.93
CA ALA A 47 0.47 3.85 -5.97
C ALA A 47 0.16 5.14 -5.21
N LEU A 48 0.75 5.31 -4.05
CA LEU A 48 0.56 6.49 -3.21
C LEU A 48 1.03 7.76 -3.94
N ARG A 49 2.23 7.74 -4.47
CA ARG A 49 2.79 8.87 -5.25
C ARG A 49 1.95 9.18 -6.49
N ARG A 50 1.41 8.16 -7.16
CA ARG A 50 0.53 8.36 -8.32
C ARG A 50 -0.78 9.00 -7.92
N ALA A 51 -1.37 8.60 -6.81
CA ALA A 51 -2.60 9.20 -6.30
C ALA A 51 -2.39 10.65 -5.86
N GLU A 52 -1.28 10.96 -5.18
CA GLU A 52 -0.90 12.32 -4.79
C GLU A 52 -0.67 13.20 -6.02
N ASN A 53 0.07 12.72 -7.02
CA ASN A 53 0.26 13.43 -8.29
C ASN A 53 -1.05 13.62 -9.04
N PHE A 54 -1.98 12.68 -8.97
CA PHE A 54 -3.31 12.84 -9.55
C PHE A 54 -4.05 13.99 -8.86
N ILE A 55 -4.07 14.05 -7.53
CA ILE A 55 -4.68 15.16 -6.78
C ILE A 55 -4.01 16.49 -7.16
N GLU A 56 -2.67 16.52 -7.23
CA GLU A 56 -1.93 17.73 -7.54
C GLU A 56 -2.18 18.24 -8.95
N SER A 57 -2.37 17.35 -9.91
CA SER A 57 -2.64 17.70 -11.31
C SER A 57 -4.05 18.28 -11.55
N GLN A 58 -4.99 18.10 -10.63
CA GLN A 58 -6.34 18.63 -10.78
C GLN A 58 -6.38 20.12 -10.45
N THR A 59 -7.01 20.90 -11.31
CA THR A 59 -7.17 22.36 -11.12
C THR A 59 -8.49 22.74 -10.46
N ALA A 60 -9.47 21.83 -10.48
CA ALA A 60 -10.79 22.05 -9.92
C ALA A 60 -11.14 20.98 -8.86
N GLU A 61 -11.65 21.45 -7.74
CA GLU A 61 -12.09 20.57 -6.65
C GLU A 61 -13.31 19.71 -7.05
N SER A 62 -14.15 20.22 -7.97
CA SER A 62 -15.39 19.55 -8.41
C SER A 62 -15.20 18.15 -8.99
N ILE A 63 -13.99 17.79 -9.41
CA ILE A 63 -13.66 16.45 -9.89
C ILE A 63 -13.81 15.40 -8.77
N PHE A 64 -13.62 15.84 -7.53
CA PHE A 64 -13.74 14.98 -6.34
C PHE A 64 -15.15 15.01 -5.71
N ASP A 65 -16.12 15.67 -6.33
CA ASP A 65 -17.52 15.66 -5.89
C ASP A 65 -18.32 14.52 -6.50
N THR A 66 -17.76 13.83 -7.49
CA THR A 66 -18.32 12.64 -8.10
C THR A 66 -17.71 11.38 -7.51
N THR A 67 -18.51 10.33 -7.33
CA THR A 67 -18.03 9.02 -6.89
C THR A 67 -17.87 8.11 -8.10
N GLY A 68 -16.73 7.44 -8.21
CA GLY A 68 -16.46 6.46 -9.27
C GLY A 68 -14.97 6.24 -9.48
N GLU A 69 -14.60 5.10 -10.04
CA GLU A 69 -13.23 4.73 -10.42
C GLU A 69 -12.18 5.00 -9.30
N GLY A 70 -12.51 4.64 -8.06
CA GLY A 70 -11.61 4.83 -6.92
C GLY A 70 -11.55 6.27 -6.38
N VAL A 71 -12.44 7.15 -6.80
CA VAL A 71 -12.65 8.49 -6.22
C VAL A 71 -13.96 8.49 -5.44
N TYR A 72 -13.93 9.00 -4.22
CA TYR A 72 -15.07 9.08 -3.31
C TYR A 72 -15.28 10.52 -2.86
N ASN A 73 -16.49 11.01 -3.02
CA ASN A 73 -16.87 12.32 -2.53
C ASN A 73 -16.97 12.34 -0.99
N GLN A 74 -17.23 13.50 -0.41
CA GLN A 74 -17.31 13.65 1.05
C GLN A 74 -18.45 12.82 1.67
N GLU A 75 -19.57 12.65 0.96
CA GLU A 75 -20.79 12.01 1.46
C GLU A 75 -20.74 10.48 1.34
N THR A 76 -20.11 9.97 0.28
CA THR A 76 -20.04 8.54 0.00
C THR A 76 -18.91 7.88 0.78
N ASP A 77 -19.22 6.87 1.56
CA ASP A 77 -18.20 6.11 2.27
C ASP A 77 -17.33 5.29 1.31
N GLU A 78 -16.00 5.39 1.47
CA GLU A 78 -15.09 4.44 0.85
C GLU A 78 -15.34 3.04 1.46
N PRO A 79 -14.95 1.94 0.80
CA PRO A 79 -15.08 0.61 1.38
C PRO A 79 -14.56 0.60 2.83
N ALA A 80 -15.41 0.19 3.76
CA ALA A 80 -15.17 0.34 5.20
C ALA A 80 -13.90 -0.35 5.68
N ASN A 81 -13.53 -1.44 5.00
CA ASN A 81 -12.34 -2.21 5.31
C ASN A 81 -11.52 -2.49 4.06
N PRO A 82 -10.39 -1.77 3.87
CA PRO A 82 -9.50 -1.97 2.73
C PRO A 82 -8.91 -3.39 2.64
N PHE A 83 -8.90 -4.15 3.75
CA PHE A 83 -8.42 -5.53 3.76
C PHE A 83 -9.41 -6.52 3.17
N THR A 84 -10.70 -6.21 3.21
CA THR A 84 -11.77 -7.09 2.72
C THR A 84 -12.42 -6.61 1.43
N SER A 85 -12.12 -5.39 0.96
CA SER A 85 -12.63 -4.90 -0.31
C SER A 85 -12.00 -5.64 -1.49
N ASN A 86 -12.75 -5.78 -2.57
CA ASN A 86 -12.32 -6.53 -3.75
C ASN A 86 -11.21 -5.83 -4.55
N TRP A 87 -11.05 -4.52 -4.37
CA TRP A 87 -10.09 -3.70 -5.13
C TRP A 87 -10.26 -3.87 -6.65
N ASP A 88 -11.49 -3.94 -7.11
CA ASP A 88 -11.85 -3.97 -8.53
C ASP A 88 -11.88 -2.55 -9.14
N ASP A 89 -12.24 -2.47 -10.41
CA ASP A 89 -12.30 -1.19 -11.15
C ASP A 89 -13.46 -0.29 -10.72
N THR A 90 -14.42 -0.82 -9.96
CA THR A 90 -15.52 -0.03 -9.39
C THR A 90 -15.06 0.69 -8.12
N ASP A 91 -14.29 0.01 -7.26
CA ASP A 91 -13.89 0.51 -5.95
C ASP A 91 -12.54 1.24 -5.97
N SER A 92 -11.67 0.91 -6.92
CA SER A 92 -10.30 1.42 -6.92
C SER A 92 -9.76 1.64 -8.33
N LYS A 93 -8.81 2.53 -8.46
CA LYS A 93 -8.12 2.80 -9.73
C LYS A 93 -6.79 2.08 -9.78
N ALA A 94 -6.58 1.28 -10.83
CA ALA A 94 -5.29 0.66 -11.10
C ALA A 94 -4.31 1.67 -11.69
N ILE A 95 -3.03 1.51 -11.36
CA ILE A 95 -1.97 2.30 -11.98
C ILE A 95 -1.71 1.76 -13.37
N ALA A 96 -1.69 2.65 -14.37
CA ALA A 96 -1.26 2.30 -15.71
C ALA A 96 0.26 2.06 -15.75
N GLY A 97 0.66 0.98 -16.39
CA GLY A 97 2.05 0.54 -16.51
C GLY A 97 2.33 -0.66 -15.60
N ALA A 98 2.84 -1.73 -16.19
CA ALA A 98 3.26 -2.90 -15.44
C ALA A 98 4.52 -2.56 -14.64
N LEU A 99 4.47 -2.77 -13.32
CA LEU A 99 5.66 -2.79 -12.49
C LEU A 99 6.28 -4.19 -12.59
N GLU A 100 7.57 -4.24 -12.90
CA GLU A 100 8.28 -5.52 -12.98
C GLU A 100 8.33 -6.20 -11.61
N GLY A 101 8.06 -7.50 -11.61
CA GLY A 101 8.18 -8.34 -10.42
C GLY A 101 6.98 -8.34 -9.49
N VAL A 102 5.89 -7.61 -9.79
CA VAL A 102 4.64 -7.66 -9.01
C VAL A 102 3.58 -8.48 -9.74
N THR A 103 2.75 -9.18 -8.96
CA THR A 103 1.73 -10.08 -9.52
C THR A 103 0.51 -9.34 -10.07
N SER A 104 0.14 -8.21 -9.46
CA SER A 104 -0.97 -7.39 -9.90
C SER A 104 -0.65 -5.90 -9.81
N SER A 105 -1.22 -5.11 -10.72
CA SER A 105 -1.02 -3.66 -10.72
C SER A 105 -1.45 -3.05 -9.38
N PRO A 106 -0.64 -2.17 -8.80
CA PRO A 106 -1.01 -1.46 -7.60
C PRO A 106 -2.25 -0.58 -7.83
N ARG A 107 -3.04 -0.40 -6.80
CA ARG A 107 -4.32 0.31 -6.89
C ARG A 107 -4.45 1.34 -5.79
N TYR A 108 -5.23 2.39 -6.04
CA TYR A 108 -5.50 3.43 -5.07
C TYR A 108 -6.98 3.81 -5.01
N MET A 109 -7.36 4.36 -3.86
CA MET A 109 -8.64 5.00 -3.58
C MET A 109 -8.37 6.38 -3.00
N ILE A 110 -9.10 7.38 -3.45
CA ILE A 110 -9.01 8.75 -2.97
C ILE A 110 -10.36 9.15 -2.42
N LYS A 111 -10.43 9.51 -1.15
CA LYS A 111 -11.63 10.06 -0.52
C LYS A 111 -11.43 11.52 -0.19
N LYS A 112 -12.34 12.36 -0.66
CA LYS A 112 -12.44 13.75 -0.23
C LYS A 112 -12.95 13.78 1.21
N LEU A 113 -12.22 14.45 2.09
CA LEU A 113 -12.62 14.76 3.45
C LEU A 113 -13.12 16.21 3.55
N LYS A 114 -13.12 16.73 4.76
CA LYS A 114 -13.54 18.13 5.01
C LYS A 114 -12.42 19.12 4.68
N LYS A 115 -12.82 20.36 4.41
CA LYS A 115 -11.87 21.49 4.37
C LYS A 115 -11.38 21.82 5.78
N ILE A 116 -10.11 22.17 5.89
CA ILE A 116 -9.55 22.60 7.17
C ILE A 116 -10.05 24.01 7.47
N GLY A 117 -10.52 24.23 8.70
CA GLY A 117 -11.03 25.54 9.13
C GLY A 117 -12.53 25.76 8.91
N GLU A 118 -13.27 24.72 8.52
CA GLU A 118 -14.74 24.73 8.42
C GLU A 118 -15.41 24.48 9.79
N SER A 119 -14.85 25.02 10.87
CA SER A 119 -15.49 24.89 12.17
C SER A 119 -16.30 26.15 12.46
N ASN A 120 -17.50 25.95 13.05
CA ASN A 120 -18.43 27.00 13.48
C ASN A 120 -17.88 27.92 14.62
N LEU A 121 -16.59 27.93 14.84
CA LEU A 121 -15.89 28.77 15.79
C LEU A 121 -15.24 29.98 15.11
N THR A 122 -15.91 30.56 14.15
CA THR A 122 -15.52 31.89 13.63
C THR A 122 -15.91 32.91 14.68
N ILE A 123 -14.92 33.45 15.35
CA ILE A 123 -15.10 34.69 16.11
C ILE A 123 -15.44 35.74 15.06
N THR A 124 -16.70 36.13 15.01
CA THR A 124 -17.21 37.17 14.10
C THR A 124 -16.35 38.42 14.20
N GLY A 125 -15.62 38.74 13.15
CA GLY A 125 -14.83 39.95 13.01
C GLY A 125 -13.32 39.79 12.80
N TYR A 126 -12.78 38.59 12.87
CA TYR A 126 -11.36 38.35 12.61
C TYR A 126 -11.22 37.07 11.75
N GLY A 127 -11.03 37.26 10.47
CA GLY A 127 -10.71 36.21 9.51
C GLY A 127 -11.33 36.51 8.15
N ASP A 128 -10.52 36.52 7.11
CA ASP A 128 -10.97 36.56 5.72
C ASP A 128 -11.73 35.26 5.43
N ASP A 129 -13.06 35.32 5.33
CA ASP A 129 -13.90 34.17 4.93
C ASP A 129 -13.58 33.70 3.48
N ASP A 130 -12.89 34.52 2.69
CA ASP A 130 -12.46 34.23 1.32
C ASP A 130 -11.05 33.64 1.22
N ALA A 131 -10.33 33.42 2.33
CA ALA A 131 -9.02 32.80 2.26
C ALA A 131 -9.12 31.37 1.71
N PRO A 132 -8.33 31.01 0.69
CA PRO A 132 -8.36 29.68 0.10
C PRO A 132 -7.99 28.63 1.16
N ARG A 133 -8.92 27.74 1.45
CA ARG A 133 -8.78 26.73 2.50
C ARG A 133 -8.39 25.39 1.90
N PRO A 134 -7.42 24.68 2.50
CA PRO A 134 -7.00 23.38 1.99
C PRO A 134 -8.10 22.31 2.20
N THR A 135 -8.38 21.59 1.13
CA THR A 135 -9.20 20.37 1.17
C THR A 135 -8.30 19.19 1.49
N VAL A 136 -8.73 18.35 2.42
CA VAL A 136 -8.00 17.16 2.84
C VAL A 136 -8.55 15.95 2.10
N PHE A 137 -7.66 15.15 1.57
CA PHE A 137 -7.94 13.88 0.92
C PHE A 137 -7.31 12.74 1.71
N ARG A 138 -8.05 11.66 1.87
CA ARG A 138 -7.52 10.39 2.35
C ARG A 138 -7.20 9.51 1.16
N VAL A 139 -5.96 9.09 1.06
CA VAL A 139 -5.48 8.20 0.02
C VAL A 139 -5.23 6.83 0.65
N THR A 140 -5.91 5.81 0.16
CA THR A 140 -5.70 4.42 0.56
C THR A 140 -5.19 3.66 -0.65
N VAL A 141 -4.10 2.93 -0.50
CA VAL A 141 -3.45 2.23 -1.60
C VAL A 141 -3.16 0.78 -1.24
N ARG A 142 -3.14 -0.07 -2.27
CA ARG A 142 -2.79 -1.48 -2.17
C ARG A 142 -1.68 -1.81 -3.15
N GLY A 143 -0.60 -2.38 -2.64
CA GLY A 143 0.47 -2.98 -3.43
C GLY A 143 0.50 -4.49 -3.23
N THR A 144 0.77 -5.25 -4.28
CA THR A 144 1.01 -6.70 -4.23
C THR A 144 2.48 -6.97 -4.48
N GLY A 145 3.00 -8.04 -3.89
CA GLY A 145 4.35 -8.50 -4.12
C GLY A 145 4.48 -9.37 -5.39
N GLY A 146 5.54 -10.11 -5.48
CA GLY A 146 5.76 -11.11 -6.53
C GLY A 146 4.85 -12.33 -6.38
N THR A 147 4.21 -12.49 -5.21
CA THR A 147 3.19 -13.50 -4.95
C THR A 147 1.89 -12.83 -4.51
N ASN A 148 0.74 -13.44 -4.84
CA ASN A 148 -0.58 -12.93 -4.41
C ASN A 148 -0.79 -12.95 -2.88
N ASN A 149 0.06 -13.65 -2.17
CA ASN A 149 -0.05 -13.83 -0.72
C ASN A 149 0.51 -12.66 0.08
N ARG A 150 1.23 -11.74 -0.57
CA ARG A 150 1.82 -10.57 0.08
C ARG A 150 1.21 -9.31 -0.49
N THR A 151 0.42 -8.65 0.36
CA THR A 151 -0.18 -7.35 0.06
C THR A 151 0.20 -6.35 1.13
N THR A 152 0.52 -5.15 0.71
CA THR A 152 0.75 -4.00 1.60
C THR A 152 -0.32 -2.96 1.35
N LEU A 153 -0.92 -2.48 2.43
CA LEU A 153 -1.86 -1.38 2.42
C LEU A 153 -1.20 -0.17 3.08
N LEU A 154 -1.23 0.96 2.40
CA LEU A 154 -0.80 2.24 2.96
C LEU A 154 -1.98 3.22 2.94
N ARG A 155 -2.01 4.09 3.93
CA ARG A 155 -2.99 5.18 4.03
C ARG A 155 -2.26 6.47 4.37
N SER A 156 -2.53 7.51 3.59
CA SER A 156 -1.99 8.85 3.78
C SER A 156 -3.11 9.88 3.76
N HIS A 157 -2.82 11.05 4.31
CA HIS A 157 -3.68 12.23 4.18
C HIS A 157 -2.90 13.29 3.42
N TYR A 158 -3.50 13.75 2.34
CA TYR A 158 -2.93 14.78 1.48
C TYR A 158 -3.84 16.01 1.49
N SER A 159 -3.28 17.20 1.55
CA SER A 159 -4.06 18.44 1.55
C SER A 159 -3.65 19.31 0.37
N LYS A 160 -4.65 19.91 -0.30
CA LYS A 160 -4.45 20.82 -1.42
C LYS A 160 -5.39 21.99 -1.33
N VAL A 161 -4.88 23.15 -1.73
CA VAL A 161 -5.65 24.38 -1.95
C VAL A 161 -5.96 24.46 -3.45
N PHE A 162 -7.23 24.63 -3.81
CA PHE A 162 -7.72 24.78 -5.18
C PHE A 162 -8.01 26.24 -5.52
#